data_2f3ec2a12912a07d4437ab8ac15821af
#
_entry.id   2f3ec2a12912a07d4437ab8ac15821af
#
_cell.length_a   1.000
_cell.length_b   1.000
_cell.length_c   1.000
_cell.angle_alpha   90.00
_cell.angle_beta   90.00
_cell.angle_gamma   90.00
#
_symmetry.space_group_name_H-M   'P 1'
#
loop_
_entity.id
_entity.type
_entity.pdbx_description
1 polymer ?
#
loop_
_entity_poly.entity_id
_entity_poly.type
_entity_poly.pdbx_seq_one_letter_code
_entity_poly.pdbx_strand_id
1 'polypeptide(L)'
;MDIAAACYLLSIPVLTILIGLFTKKTTIVTTIIRIETHIMIGICSILSVGDAGLFKVWGTKINSKALSYLAYPQEVLPTVMAWENIGLFVIISIEVFLFYKLSKRFIVPFEKPVIPMWQKTLVSSIIVGLTIIGIRGGTQPVPINRNWVFFSNHT
;
A
#
# COMPACT_ATOMS: atom_id res chain seq x y z
N MET A 1 11.31 -2.43 -7.89
CA MET A 1 10.13 -1.55 -7.85
C MET A 1 9.21 -1.84 -6.67
N ASP A 2 8.98 -3.09 -6.36
CA ASP A 2 8.05 -3.51 -5.31
C ASP A 2 8.42 -3.00 -3.91
N ILE A 3 9.73 -2.94 -3.60
CA ILE A 3 10.22 -2.40 -2.31
C ILE A 3 9.89 -0.91 -2.17
N ALA A 4 10.11 -0.12 -3.22
CA ALA A 4 9.79 1.32 -3.19
C ALA A 4 8.28 1.54 -3.03
N ALA A 5 7.44 0.81 -3.76
CA ALA A 5 5.99 0.86 -3.63
C ALA A 5 5.55 0.47 -2.21
N ALA A 6 6.11 -0.60 -1.64
CA ALA A 6 5.85 -1.01 -0.27
C ALA A 6 6.25 0.08 0.74
N CYS A 7 7.40 0.74 0.55
CA CYS A 7 7.84 1.84 1.42
C CYS A 7 6.96 3.08 1.30
N TYR A 8 6.42 3.37 0.11
CA TYR A 8 5.40 4.42 -0.05
C TYR A 8 4.13 4.09 0.74
N LEU A 9 3.62 2.87 0.64
CA LEU A 9 2.43 2.44 1.38
C LEU A 9 2.67 2.44 2.89
N LEU A 10 3.88 2.05 3.34
CA LEU A 10 4.26 2.03 4.76
C LEU A 10 4.58 3.42 5.32
N SER A 11 4.75 4.44 4.49
CA SER A 11 5.14 5.78 4.97
C SER A 11 4.13 6.39 5.95
N ILE A 12 2.83 6.22 5.69
CA ILE A 12 1.79 6.77 6.55
C ILE A 12 1.70 6.00 7.88
N PRO A 13 1.63 4.64 7.94
CA PRO A 13 1.70 3.90 9.21
C PRO A 13 2.95 4.24 10.02
N VAL A 14 4.10 4.36 9.36
CA VAL A 14 5.36 4.72 10.01
C VAL A 14 5.25 6.09 10.67
N LEU A 15 4.76 7.11 9.94
CA LEU A 15 4.53 8.45 10.51
C LEU A 15 3.56 8.42 11.69
N THR A 16 2.48 7.65 11.60
CA THR A 16 1.51 7.50 12.69
C THR A 16 2.14 6.88 13.93
N ILE A 17 2.96 5.84 13.76
CA ILE A 17 3.70 5.21 14.88
C ILE A 17 4.70 6.19 15.47
N LEU A 18 5.46 6.94 14.66
CA LEU A 18 6.42 7.94 15.13
C LEU A 18 5.73 9.02 15.96
N ILE A 19 4.60 9.56 15.49
CA ILE A 19 3.79 10.50 16.27
C ILE A 19 3.32 9.86 17.57
N GLY A 20 2.96 8.57 17.55
CA GLY A 20 2.53 7.80 18.70
C GLY A 20 3.61 7.68 19.80
N LEU A 21 4.88 7.60 19.42
CA LEU A 21 6.00 7.53 20.39
C LEU A 21 6.08 8.79 21.28
N PHE A 22 5.71 9.95 20.73
CA PHE A 22 5.77 11.25 21.42
C PHE A 22 4.43 11.67 22.01
N THR A 23 3.31 11.10 21.54
CA THR A 23 1.95 11.47 21.99
C THR A 23 1.54 10.65 23.22
N LYS A 24 0.77 11.25 24.11
CA LYS A 24 0.21 10.56 25.30
C LYS A 24 -1.06 9.74 24.96
N LYS A 25 -1.73 10.02 23.85
CA LYS A 25 -3.03 9.42 23.49
C LYS A 25 -2.84 8.17 22.61
N THR A 26 -2.45 7.06 23.20
CA THR A 26 -2.21 5.79 22.50
C THR A 26 -3.45 5.21 21.80
N THR A 27 -4.63 5.41 22.38
CA THR A 27 -5.89 4.94 21.79
C THR A 27 -6.16 5.56 20.41
N ILE A 28 -5.88 6.87 20.27
CA ILE A 28 -6.07 7.57 18.98
C ILE A 28 -5.11 7.00 17.93
N VAL A 29 -3.85 6.79 18.31
CA VAL A 29 -2.83 6.20 17.43
C VAL A 29 -3.27 4.82 16.94
N THR A 30 -3.71 3.95 17.84
CA THR A 30 -4.22 2.61 17.49
C THR A 30 -5.42 2.69 16.54
N THR A 31 -6.33 3.63 16.77
CA THR A 31 -7.51 3.81 15.91
C THR A 31 -7.12 4.26 14.52
N ILE A 32 -6.20 5.23 14.40
CA ILE A 32 -5.71 5.71 13.10
C ILE A 32 -5.01 4.57 12.34
N ILE A 33 -4.10 3.84 12.97
CA ILE A 33 -3.41 2.71 12.35
C ILE A 33 -4.42 1.67 11.85
N ARG A 34 -5.45 1.38 12.64
CA ARG A 34 -6.48 0.42 12.27
C ARG A 34 -7.28 0.87 11.05
N ILE A 35 -7.74 2.12 11.04
CA ILE A 35 -8.51 2.70 9.91
C ILE A 35 -7.64 2.68 8.65
N GLU A 36 -6.41 3.16 8.75
CA GLU A 36 -5.47 3.21 7.65
C GLU A 36 -5.19 1.83 7.08
N THR A 37 -4.92 0.84 7.94
CA THR A 37 -4.71 -0.55 7.50
C THR A 37 -5.92 -1.10 6.73
N HIS A 38 -7.14 -0.81 7.18
CA HIS A 38 -8.33 -1.28 6.47
C HIS A 38 -8.52 -0.59 5.12
N ILE A 39 -8.22 0.71 5.02
CA ILE A 39 -8.24 1.44 3.75
C ILE A 39 -7.19 0.85 2.78
N MET A 40 -5.98 0.60 3.26
CA MET A 40 -4.91 0.02 2.44
C MET A 40 -5.23 -1.40 1.98
N ILE A 41 -5.83 -2.23 2.83
CA ILE A 41 -6.32 -3.56 2.44
C ILE A 41 -7.30 -3.43 1.28
N GLY A 42 -8.29 -2.53 1.38
CA GLY A 42 -9.26 -2.31 0.32
C GLY A 42 -8.61 -1.89 -1.00
N ILE A 43 -7.71 -0.92 -0.96
CA ILE A 43 -6.99 -0.44 -2.15
C ILE A 43 -6.14 -1.55 -2.77
N CYS A 44 -5.36 -2.28 -1.96
CA CYS A 44 -4.52 -3.36 -2.45
C CYS A 44 -5.34 -4.51 -3.06
N SER A 45 -6.48 -4.88 -2.46
CA SER A 45 -7.37 -5.91 -3.01
C SER A 45 -7.96 -5.48 -4.36
N ILE A 46 -8.40 -4.23 -4.49
CA ILE A 46 -8.90 -3.70 -5.77
C ILE A 46 -7.81 -3.71 -6.83
N LEU A 47 -6.60 -3.29 -6.50
CA LEU A 47 -5.47 -3.27 -7.43
C LEU A 47 -5.06 -4.69 -7.83
N SER A 48 -4.99 -5.64 -6.88
CA SER A 48 -4.61 -7.03 -7.12
C SER A 48 -5.58 -7.70 -8.10
N VAL A 49 -6.87 -7.58 -7.83
CA VAL A 49 -7.90 -8.20 -8.68
C VAL A 49 -8.06 -7.45 -10.01
N GLY A 50 -7.91 -6.13 -10.00
CA GLY A 50 -7.88 -5.33 -11.23
C GLY A 50 -6.73 -5.72 -12.14
N ASP A 51 -5.54 -5.97 -11.58
CA ASP A 51 -4.38 -6.46 -12.34
C ASP A 51 -4.66 -7.84 -12.96
N ALA A 52 -5.24 -8.76 -12.20
CA ALA A 52 -5.64 -10.08 -12.69
C ALA A 52 -6.69 -10.01 -13.81
N GLY A 53 -7.69 -9.12 -13.66
CA GLY A 53 -8.71 -8.88 -14.68
C GLY A 53 -8.14 -8.32 -15.98
N LEU A 54 -7.26 -7.31 -15.88
CA LEU A 54 -6.60 -6.71 -17.03
C LEU A 54 -5.66 -7.70 -17.73
N PHE A 55 -4.95 -8.51 -16.96
CA PHE A 55 -4.08 -9.54 -17.51
C PHE A 55 -4.86 -10.57 -18.33
N LYS A 56 -6.06 -10.95 -17.90
CA LYS A 56 -6.95 -11.86 -18.62
C LYS A 56 -7.36 -11.29 -19.98
N VAL A 57 -7.63 -9.98 -20.07
CA VAL A 57 -8.15 -9.32 -21.28
C VAL A 57 -7.04 -8.82 -22.20
N TRP A 58 -5.98 -8.25 -21.65
CA TRP A 58 -4.94 -7.55 -22.41
C TRP A 58 -3.59 -8.27 -22.41
N GLY A 59 -3.43 -9.34 -21.63
CA GLY A 59 -2.14 -10.03 -21.47
C GLY A 59 -1.05 -9.20 -20.80
N THR A 60 -1.39 -8.02 -20.26
CA THR A 60 -0.44 -7.09 -19.63
C THR A 60 -0.91 -6.70 -18.24
N LYS A 61 0.04 -6.42 -17.36
CA LYS A 61 -0.23 -5.87 -16.03
C LYS A 61 -0.71 -4.42 -16.10
N ILE A 62 -1.26 -3.91 -15.00
CA ILE A 62 -1.66 -2.50 -14.87
C ILE A 62 -0.48 -1.60 -15.28
N ASN A 63 -0.73 -0.75 -16.25
CA ASN A 63 0.23 0.22 -16.77
C ASN A 63 -0.39 1.63 -16.82
N SER A 64 0.39 2.62 -17.23
CA SER A 64 -0.09 4.02 -17.33
C SER A 64 -1.28 4.16 -18.28
N LYS A 65 -1.35 3.35 -19.33
CA LYS A 65 -2.46 3.33 -20.28
C LYS A 65 -3.74 2.80 -19.63
N ALA A 66 -3.65 1.73 -18.82
CA ALA A 66 -4.79 1.23 -18.05
C ALA A 66 -5.31 2.28 -17.06
N LEU A 67 -4.40 3.00 -16.40
CA LEU A 67 -4.77 4.08 -15.48
C LEU A 67 -5.43 5.27 -16.20
N SER A 68 -5.07 5.56 -17.46
CA SER A 68 -5.71 6.63 -18.21
C SER A 68 -7.18 6.35 -18.52
N TYR A 69 -7.60 5.08 -18.58
CA TYR A 69 -9.01 4.72 -18.74
C TYR A 69 -9.87 5.06 -17.52
N LEU A 70 -9.26 5.18 -16.33
CA LEU A 70 -9.99 5.63 -15.15
C LEU A 70 -10.49 7.09 -15.27
N ALA A 71 -9.92 7.87 -16.19
CA ALA A 71 -10.42 9.21 -16.51
C ALA A 71 -11.76 9.16 -17.28
N TYR A 72 -12.13 7.99 -17.83
CA TYR A 72 -13.36 7.78 -18.59
C TYR A 72 -14.24 6.71 -17.91
N PRO A 73 -14.81 6.99 -16.74
CA PRO A 73 -15.56 6.00 -15.96
C PRO A 73 -16.78 5.46 -16.69
N GLN A 74 -17.34 6.24 -17.61
CA GLN A 74 -18.50 5.85 -18.42
C GLN A 74 -18.20 4.66 -19.35
N GLU A 75 -16.96 4.51 -19.79
CA GLU A 75 -16.52 3.41 -20.64
C GLU A 75 -16.08 2.19 -19.81
N VAL A 76 -15.51 2.45 -18.64
CA VAL A 76 -14.99 1.40 -17.76
C VAL A 76 -16.09 0.69 -16.99
N LEU A 77 -17.07 1.41 -16.46
CA LEU A 77 -18.14 0.85 -15.63
C LEU A 77 -18.93 -0.28 -16.29
N PRO A 78 -19.39 -0.17 -17.55
CA PRO A 78 -20.09 -1.27 -18.21
C PRO A 78 -19.22 -2.52 -18.33
N THR A 79 -17.92 -2.34 -18.63
CA THR A 79 -16.98 -3.45 -18.75
C THR A 79 -16.72 -4.13 -17.41
N VAL A 80 -16.56 -3.35 -16.35
CA VAL A 80 -16.32 -3.88 -14.99
C VAL A 80 -17.57 -4.60 -14.47
N MET A 81 -18.77 -4.07 -14.73
CA MET A 81 -20.05 -4.64 -14.31
C MET A 81 -20.55 -5.78 -15.20
N ALA A 82 -19.82 -6.15 -16.25
CA ALA A 82 -20.18 -7.28 -17.08
C ALA A 82 -20.32 -8.57 -16.27
N TRP A 83 -21.31 -9.39 -16.60
CA TRP A 83 -21.59 -10.66 -15.91
C TRP A 83 -20.35 -11.56 -15.77
N GLU A 84 -19.47 -11.54 -16.75
CA GLU A 84 -18.21 -12.31 -16.77
C GLU A 84 -17.24 -11.95 -15.63
N ASN A 85 -17.39 -10.77 -15.02
CA ASN A 85 -16.51 -10.26 -13.97
C ASN A 85 -17.05 -10.50 -12.55
N ILE A 86 -18.19 -11.17 -12.39
CA ILE A 86 -18.76 -11.49 -11.07
C ILE A 86 -17.74 -12.27 -10.22
N GLY A 87 -17.00 -13.21 -10.85
CA GLY A 87 -15.93 -13.94 -10.17
C GLY A 87 -14.87 -13.05 -9.53
N LEU A 88 -14.52 -11.93 -10.18
CA LEU A 88 -13.55 -10.97 -9.64
C LEU A 88 -14.10 -10.26 -8.39
N PHE A 89 -15.37 -9.89 -8.37
CA PHE A 89 -16.01 -9.30 -7.18
C PHE A 89 -16.07 -10.26 -6.00
N VAL A 90 -16.31 -11.55 -6.26
CA VAL A 90 -16.27 -12.58 -5.23
C VAL A 90 -14.85 -12.70 -4.65
N ILE A 91 -13.82 -12.69 -5.49
CA ILE A 91 -12.42 -12.75 -5.05
C ILE A 91 -12.08 -11.53 -4.19
N ILE A 92 -12.42 -10.30 -4.63
CA ILE A 92 -12.23 -9.08 -3.82
C ILE A 92 -12.88 -9.23 -2.44
N SER A 93 -14.12 -9.70 -2.41
CA SER A 93 -14.87 -9.86 -1.16
C SER A 93 -14.20 -10.83 -0.21
N ILE A 94 -13.69 -11.95 -0.73
CA ILE A 94 -12.95 -12.95 0.05
C ILE A 94 -11.63 -12.37 0.54
N GLU A 95 -10.86 -11.69 -0.30
CA GLU A 95 -9.59 -11.04 0.08
C GLU A 95 -9.80 -10.03 1.19
N VAL A 96 -10.73 -9.09 1.01
CA VAL A 96 -11.05 -8.07 2.02
C VAL A 96 -11.48 -8.70 3.33
N PHE A 97 -12.33 -9.73 3.28
CA PHE A 97 -12.78 -10.44 4.48
C PHE A 97 -11.63 -11.14 5.22
N LEU A 98 -10.77 -11.86 4.49
CA LEU A 98 -9.61 -12.55 5.07
C LEU A 98 -8.63 -11.56 5.69
N PHE A 99 -8.26 -10.51 4.98
CA PHE A 99 -7.32 -9.51 5.48
C PHE A 99 -7.91 -8.69 6.62
N TYR A 100 -9.22 -8.40 6.60
CA TYR A 100 -9.90 -7.78 7.74
C TYR A 100 -9.83 -8.65 8.99
N LYS A 101 -10.05 -9.96 8.86
CA LYS A 101 -9.99 -10.90 9.96
C LYS A 101 -8.55 -11.04 10.51
N LEU A 102 -7.57 -11.08 9.60
CA LEU A 102 -6.15 -11.09 9.94
C LEU A 102 -5.74 -9.79 10.63
N SER A 103 -6.13 -8.65 10.13
CA SER A 103 -5.77 -7.34 10.71
C SER A 103 -6.25 -7.20 12.15
N LYS A 104 -7.46 -7.69 12.47
CA LYS A 104 -7.96 -7.71 13.85
C LYS A 104 -7.09 -8.54 14.79
N ARG A 105 -6.47 -9.60 14.29
CA ARG A 105 -5.60 -10.48 15.07
C ARG A 105 -4.20 -9.89 15.27
N PHE A 106 -3.67 -9.20 14.27
CA PHE A 106 -2.30 -8.70 14.27
C PHE A 106 -2.16 -7.24 14.72
N ILE A 107 -3.21 -6.41 14.57
CA ILE A 107 -3.17 -5.04 15.09
C ILE A 107 -3.44 -5.06 16.59
N VAL A 108 -2.35 -5.21 17.34
CA VAL A 108 -2.34 -5.08 18.80
C VAL A 108 -2.46 -3.60 19.16
N PRO A 109 -3.14 -3.25 20.29
CA PRO A 109 -3.15 -1.88 20.80
C PRO A 109 -1.73 -1.33 20.92
N PHE A 110 -1.53 -0.10 20.46
CA PHE A 110 -0.23 0.55 20.57
C PHE A 110 0.09 0.84 22.01
N GLU A 111 1.04 0.13 22.57
CA GLU A 111 1.57 0.38 23.91
C GLU A 111 2.77 1.30 23.84
N LYS A 112 2.76 2.34 24.67
CA LYS A 112 3.85 3.31 24.69
C LYS A 112 5.10 2.68 25.34
N PRO A 113 6.21 2.55 24.60
CA PRO A 113 7.42 1.99 25.18
C PRO A 113 7.98 2.92 26.26
N VAL A 114 8.32 2.33 27.41
CA VAL A 114 8.96 3.04 28.54
C VAL A 114 10.45 3.10 28.26
N ILE A 115 10.85 3.96 27.34
CA ILE A 115 12.26 4.21 26.96
C ILE A 115 12.58 5.69 27.11
N PRO A 116 13.84 6.04 27.44
CA PRO A 116 14.26 7.43 27.58
C PRO A 116 14.13 8.20 26.24
N MET A 117 13.99 9.51 26.34
CA MET A 117 13.70 10.38 25.21
C MET A 117 14.76 10.28 24.09
N TRP A 118 16.04 10.18 24.46
CA TRP A 118 17.13 10.06 23.50
C TRP A 118 17.03 8.78 22.63
N GLN A 119 16.60 7.65 23.24
CA GLN A 119 16.41 6.40 22.50
C GLN A 119 15.22 6.50 21.53
N LYS A 120 14.13 7.19 21.94
CA LYS A 120 12.99 7.44 21.03
C LYS A 120 13.43 8.22 19.82
N THR A 121 14.21 9.29 20.01
CA THR A 121 14.73 10.10 18.92
C THR A 121 15.65 9.30 18.02
N LEU A 122 16.55 8.50 18.57
CA LEU A 122 17.47 7.66 17.81
C LEU A 122 16.72 6.62 16.96
N VAL A 123 15.78 5.88 17.56
CA VAL A 123 14.96 4.89 16.85
C VAL A 123 14.11 5.56 15.76
N SER A 124 13.52 6.71 16.06
CA SER A 124 12.74 7.47 15.08
C SER A 124 13.59 7.90 13.88
N SER A 125 14.81 8.39 14.13
CA SER A 125 15.73 8.81 13.05
C SER A 125 16.14 7.63 12.17
N ILE A 126 16.40 6.46 12.76
CA ILE A 126 16.74 5.24 12.02
C ILE A 126 15.55 4.82 11.14
N ILE A 127 14.35 4.77 11.69
CA ILE A 127 13.14 4.36 10.95
C ILE A 127 12.88 5.32 9.78
N VAL A 128 12.96 6.63 10.01
CA VAL A 128 12.80 7.63 8.95
C VAL A 128 13.87 7.46 7.87
N GLY A 129 15.13 7.29 8.26
CA GLY A 129 16.23 7.08 7.33
C GLY A 129 16.02 5.85 6.46
N LEU A 130 15.63 4.72 7.05
CA LEU A 130 15.34 3.48 6.32
C LEU A 130 14.13 3.65 5.38
N THR A 131 13.09 4.35 5.81
CA THR A 131 11.92 4.62 4.98
C THR A 131 12.28 5.47 3.76
N ILE A 132 13.09 6.53 3.95
CA ILE A 132 13.56 7.39 2.85
C ILE A 132 14.42 6.60 1.86
N ILE A 133 15.35 5.77 2.35
CA ILE A 133 16.18 4.91 1.50
C ILE A 133 15.31 3.91 0.72
N GLY A 134 14.32 3.33 1.37
CA GLY A 134 13.37 2.41 0.73
C GLY A 134 12.52 3.08 -0.35
N ILE A 135 12.00 4.28 -0.09
CA ILE A 135 11.24 5.10 -1.06
C ILE A 135 12.13 5.43 -2.27
N ARG A 136 13.39 5.76 -2.02
CA ARG A 136 14.36 6.04 -3.10
C ARG A 136 14.68 4.81 -3.96
N GLY A 137 14.34 3.60 -3.50
CA GLY A 137 14.60 2.35 -4.22
C GLY A 137 16.02 1.79 -4.00
N GLY A 138 16.70 2.24 -2.96
CA GLY A 138 18.03 1.75 -2.56
C GLY A 138 19.06 2.85 -2.36
N THR A 139 20.30 2.44 -2.10
CA THR A 139 21.45 3.33 -1.85
C THR A 139 22.15 3.81 -3.12
N GLN A 140 21.63 3.49 -4.30
CA GLN A 140 22.23 3.88 -5.57
C GLN A 140 22.20 5.41 -5.76
N PRO A 141 23.26 6.03 -6.34
CA PRO A 141 23.33 7.46 -6.53
C PRO A 141 22.28 8.00 -7.50
N VAL A 142 21.77 7.17 -8.40
CA VAL A 142 20.70 7.54 -9.36
C VAL A 142 19.38 7.00 -8.84
N PRO A 143 18.38 7.86 -8.55
CA PRO A 143 17.04 7.40 -8.17
C PRO A 143 16.39 6.65 -9.34
N ILE A 144 15.55 5.66 -9.02
CA ILE A 144 14.78 4.92 -10.04
C ILE A 144 13.91 5.91 -10.82
N ASN A 145 14.23 6.14 -12.08
CA ASN A 145 13.48 7.01 -12.95
C ASN A 145 12.37 6.22 -13.65
N ARG A 146 11.19 6.85 -13.86
CA ARG A 146 10.06 6.24 -14.58
C ARG A 146 10.46 5.69 -15.95
N ASN A 147 11.41 6.31 -16.61
CA ASN A 147 11.87 5.91 -17.93
C ASN A 147 12.52 4.53 -17.97
N TRP A 148 13.08 4.04 -16.87
CA TRP A 148 13.69 2.71 -16.80
C TRP A 148 12.68 1.57 -16.81
N VAL A 149 11.42 1.85 -16.49
CA VAL A 149 10.33 0.87 -16.52
C VAL A 149 9.92 0.50 -17.93
N PHE A 150 10.13 1.42 -18.89
CA PHE A 150 9.72 1.25 -20.28
C PHE A 150 10.73 0.53 -21.16
N PHE A 151 11.98 0.37 -20.69
CA PHE A 151 13.05 -0.25 -21.49
C PHE A 151 13.30 -1.74 -21.19
N SER A 152 12.58 -2.35 -20.24
CA SER A 152 12.75 -3.77 -19.93
C SER A 152 11.94 -4.74 -20.81
N ASN A 153 11.29 -4.26 -21.86
CA ASN A 153 10.43 -5.09 -22.73
C ASN A 153 11.09 -5.54 -24.03
N HIS A 154 12.42 -5.50 -24.12
CA HIS A 154 13.13 -6.02 -25.30
C HIS A 154 14.19 -7.02 -24.87
N THR A 155 13.78 -8.23 -24.62
CA THR A 155 14.49 -9.48 -24.96
C THR A 155 13.48 -10.60 -25.04
#